data_4144df05917fbbb6c4b1805e0528dc59
#
_entry.id   4144df05917fbbb6c4b1805e0528dc59
#
_cell.length_a   1.000
_cell.length_b   1.000
_cell.length_c   1.000
_cell.angle_alpha   90.00
_cell.angle_beta   90.00
_cell.angle_gamma   90.00
#
_symmetry.space_group_name_H-M   'P 1'
#
loop_
_entity.id
_entity.type
_entity.pdbx_description
1 polymer ?
#
loop_
_entity_poly.entity_id
_entity_poly.type
_entity_poly.pdbx_seq_one_letter_code
_entity_poly.pdbx_strand_id
1 'polypeptide(L)'
;MITVMSVDERAAHDTAAPNPAALTTSLLIAIILVAANLRAGLTGVGPLLPSVEHSTGLSETWGGLLVTLPLLTFATTSPLAGRAARRYGAPRVLGLSLPLLATGLVVRSLPGTVFLFGGTIVIAAAIAAGNVLLPAVVRSSVPERRIGQVTGIYVTAMGLVAAISSGVSVPLADVLPGGWRSALGCWAVLAVLAIPAWVPHLRREARPAPAALPAKTPGPWRSALAWQVSLFMGLQSFGFYATIAWLPSIVHDHGTSTAAAGWELFLFQAVGLVASITLPLLTRRQVDQRLLAATASVLGAAGFALLAVAPGLALVTCVLNGFGSGATLVLALTFQGARAARGPQAAALAAMAQSVGYLVAAVGPLLLGALHVATGGWVVPLVLLAVLAMVQAVVGFGAGRDLKWVPRKTQAASASASA
;
A
#
# COMPACT_ATOMS: atom_id res chain seq x y z
N MET A 1 9.72 69.06 -15.77
CA MET A 1 9.67 68.03 -16.80
C MET A 1 9.21 66.74 -16.11
N ILE A 2 7.89 66.54 -16.08
CA ILE A 2 7.24 65.40 -15.41
C ILE A 2 7.06 64.33 -16.46
N THR A 3 7.84 63.23 -16.37
CA THR A 3 7.71 62.08 -17.27
C THR A 3 6.48 61.27 -16.82
N VAL A 4 5.45 61.29 -17.64
CA VAL A 4 4.24 60.47 -17.48
C VAL A 4 4.60 59.07 -17.91
N MET A 5 4.70 58.13 -16.96
CA MET A 5 4.79 56.69 -17.24
C MET A 5 3.50 56.22 -17.88
N SER A 6 3.61 55.54 -19.02
CA SER A 6 2.49 55.04 -19.79
C SER A 6 1.69 53.98 -19.04
N VAL A 7 0.38 53.97 -19.25
CA VAL A 7 -0.58 53.03 -18.61
C VAL A 7 -0.31 51.56 -18.97
N ASP A 8 0.46 51.30 -20.02
CA ASP A 8 0.80 49.95 -20.47
C ASP A 8 1.85 49.23 -19.61
N GLU A 9 2.70 49.95 -18.85
CA GLU A 9 3.69 49.26 -17.96
C GLU A 9 3.10 48.79 -16.65
N ARG A 10 1.91 49.25 -16.23
CA ARG A 10 1.22 48.76 -15.03
C ARG A 10 0.38 47.52 -15.26
N ALA A 11 -0.01 47.22 -16.49
CA ALA A 11 -0.77 46.01 -16.84
C ALA A 11 0.11 44.72 -16.98
N ALA A 12 1.44 44.89 -17.11
CA ALA A 12 2.38 43.76 -17.26
C ALA A 12 2.79 43.10 -15.94
N HIS A 13 2.42 43.67 -14.78
CA HIS A 13 2.89 43.16 -13.49
C HIS A 13 1.91 42.26 -12.73
N ASP A 14 0.70 42.02 -13.22
CA ASP A 14 -0.34 41.32 -12.43
C ASP A 14 -0.89 40.01 -13.05
N THR A 15 -0.22 39.47 -14.06
CA THR A 15 -0.54 38.11 -14.56
C THR A 15 0.67 37.21 -14.56
N ALA A 16 1.32 37.05 -13.41
CA ALA A 16 2.18 35.92 -13.21
C ALA A 16 1.27 34.69 -13.19
N ALA A 17 1.22 33.94 -14.30
CA ALA A 17 0.58 32.63 -14.36
C ALA A 17 1.05 31.80 -13.16
N PRO A 18 0.17 31.18 -12.38
CA PRO A 18 0.54 30.44 -11.18
C PRO A 18 1.60 29.42 -11.56
N ASN A 19 2.76 29.50 -10.90
CA ASN A 19 3.87 28.58 -11.13
C ASN A 19 3.34 27.13 -11.03
N PRO A 20 3.27 26.36 -12.12
CA PRO A 20 2.62 25.04 -12.14
C PRO A 20 3.28 24.03 -11.22
N ALA A 21 4.44 24.36 -10.67
CA ALA A 21 5.19 23.52 -9.72
C ALA A 21 5.04 23.96 -8.26
N ALA A 22 4.20 24.96 -7.94
CA ALA A 22 4.00 25.38 -6.54
C ALA A 22 3.13 24.34 -5.79
N LEU A 23 3.64 23.83 -4.66
CA LEU A 23 2.82 23.05 -3.73
C LEU A 23 1.85 24.01 -3.03
N THR A 24 0.56 23.94 -3.37
CA THR A 24 -0.49 24.66 -2.70
C THR A 24 -1.03 23.84 -1.53
N THR A 25 -1.51 24.52 -0.47
CA THR A 25 -2.18 23.85 0.67
C THR A 25 -3.36 23.01 0.19
N SER A 26 -4.13 23.49 -0.78
CA SER A 26 -5.23 22.77 -1.43
C SER A 26 -4.79 21.44 -2.04
N LEU A 27 -3.67 21.41 -2.77
CA LEU A 27 -3.13 20.17 -3.34
C LEU A 27 -2.68 19.18 -2.26
N LEU A 28 -2.04 19.67 -1.20
CA LEU A 28 -1.60 18.82 -0.10
C LEU A 28 -2.79 18.17 0.61
N ILE A 29 -3.84 18.94 0.90
CA ILE A 29 -5.09 18.44 1.50
C ILE A 29 -5.73 17.38 0.58
N ALA A 30 -5.83 17.67 -0.72
CA ALA A 30 -6.40 16.74 -1.69
C ALA A 30 -5.59 15.42 -1.75
N ILE A 31 -4.25 15.48 -1.75
CA ILE A 31 -3.36 14.30 -1.70
C ILE A 31 -3.60 13.49 -0.43
N ILE A 32 -3.70 14.14 0.74
CA ILE A 32 -3.93 13.48 2.03
C ILE A 32 -5.30 12.78 2.04
N LEU A 33 -6.36 13.45 1.57
CA LEU A 33 -7.71 12.88 1.50
C LEU A 33 -7.76 11.68 0.56
N VAL A 34 -7.13 11.76 -0.62
CA VAL A 34 -7.02 10.62 -1.54
C VAL A 34 -6.30 9.47 -0.85
N ALA A 35 -5.12 9.72 -0.25
CA ALA A 35 -4.33 8.68 0.41
C ALA A 35 -5.08 7.99 1.56
N ALA A 36 -5.80 8.75 2.38
CA ALA A 36 -6.63 8.23 3.46
C ALA A 36 -7.68 7.22 2.94
N ASN A 37 -8.29 7.51 1.79
CA ASN A 37 -9.26 6.64 1.14
C ASN A 37 -8.68 5.31 0.63
N LEU A 38 -7.37 5.22 0.37
CA LEU A 38 -6.75 4.01 -0.20
C LEU A 38 -6.70 2.84 0.79
N ARG A 39 -7.00 3.05 2.07
CA ARG A 39 -6.96 2.01 3.10
C ARG A 39 -8.24 1.90 3.93
N ALA A 40 -8.93 3.00 4.18
CA ALA A 40 -10.09 3.07 5.06
C ALA A 40 -11.13 1.97 4.79
N GLY A 41 -11.51 1.80 3.54
CA GLY A 41 -12.53 0.84 3.12
C GLY A 41 -12.10 -0.64 3.13
N LEU A 42 -10.82 -0.95 3.35
CA LEU A 42 -10.29 -2.32 3.29
C LEU A 42 -9.94 -2.87 4.66
N THR A 43 -9.26 -2.07 5.50
CA THR A 43 -8.67 -2.57 6.75
C THR A 43 -9.68 -2.85 7.86
N GLY A 44 -10.88 -2.26 7.79
CA GLY A 44 -11.98 -2.57 8.70
C GLY A 44 -12.70 -3.90 8.42
N VAL A 45 -12.42 -4.57 7.29
CA VAL A 45 -13.09 -5.84 6.94
C VAL A 45 -12.64 -6.99 7.86
N GLY A 46 -11.34 -7.08 8.17
CA GLY A 46 -10.80 -8.16 9.00
C GLY A 46 -11.49 -8.28 10.37
N PRO A 47 -11.56 -7.23 11.20
CA PRO A 47 -12.25 -7.28 12.49
C PRO A 47 -13.75 -7.58 12.40
N LEU A 48 -14.39 -7.27 11.28
CA LEU A 48 -15.82 -7.51 11.05
C LEU A 48 -16.10 -8.83 10.34
N LEU A 49 -15.06 -9.57 9.94
CA LEU A 49 -15.20 -10.79 9.14
C LEU A 49 -16.10 -11.84 9.82
N PRO A 50 -15.97 -12.14 11.13
CA PRO A 50 -16.86 -13.06 11.82
C PRO A 50 -18.33 -12.62 11.77
N SER A 51 -18.60 -11.33 11.93
CA SER A 51 -19.96 -10.76 11.83
C SER A 51 -20.53 -10.87 10.40
N VAL A 52 -19.67 -10.67 9.39
CA VAL A 52 -20.05 -10.84 7.97
C VAL A 52 -20.39 -12.30 7.69
N GLU A 53 -19.55 -13.24 8.06
CA GLU A 53 -19.73 -14.68 7.86
C GLU A 53 -21.00 -15.18 8.56
N HIS A 54 -21.21 -14.84 9.82
CA HIS A 54 -22.39 -15.22 10.57
C HIS A 54 -23.69 -14.68 9.95
N SER A 55 -23.70 -13.41 9.53
CA SER A 55 -24.93 -12.78 9.01
C SER A 55 -25.23 -13.13 7.55
N THR A 56 -24.25 -13.57 6.78
CA THR A 56 -24.39 -13.91 5.35
C THR A 56 -24.38 -15.41 5.09
N GLY A 57 -24.02 -16.24 6.06
CA GLY A 57 -23.84 -17.68 5.92
C GLY A 57 -22.61 -18.06 5.08
N LEU A 58 -21.66 -17.15 4.90
CA LEU A 58 -20.43 -17.44 4.18
C LEU A 58 -19.52 -18.33 5.02
N SER A 59 -18.87 -19.30 4.37
CA SER A 59 -17.82 -20.08 5.00
C SER A 59 -16.51 -19.27 5.12
N GLU A 60 -15.60 -19.67 6.00
CA GLU A 60 -14.28 -19.05 6.16
C GLU A 60 -13.48 -18.97 4.84
N THR A 61 -13.64 -19.95 3.96
CA THR A 61 -13.02 -19.91 2.62
C THR A 61 -13.54 -18.72 1.80
N TRP A 62 -14.84 -18.44 1.83
CA TRP A 62 -15.42 -17.29 1.15
C TRP A 62 -15.05 -15.98 1.87
N GLY A 63 -14.91 -16.00 3.19
CA GLY A 63 -14.36 -14.89 3.97
C GLY A 63 -12.92 -14.56 3.56
N GLY A 64 -12.07 -15.58 3.45
CA GLY A 64 -10.72 -15.45 2.92
C GLY A 64 -10.67 -14.90 1.49
N LEU A 65 -11.60 -15.34 0.62
CA LEU A 65 -11.74 -14.79 -0.72
C LEU A 65 -12.13 -13.30 -0.69
N LEU A 66 -13.07 -12.90 0.17
CA LEU A 66 -13.49 -11.51 0.32
C LEU A 66 -12.31 -10.59 0.62
N VAL A 67 -11.39 -11.02 1.50
CA VAL A 67 -10.20 -10.24 1.88
C VAL A 67 -9.11 -10.29 0.81
N THR A 68 -9.02 -11.38 0.04
CA THR A 68 -8.04 -11.55 -1.05
C THR A 68 -8.44 -10.83 -2.33
N LEU A 69 -9.73 -10.72 -2.59
CA LEU A 69 -10.30 -10.15 -3.81
C LEU A 69 -9.74 -8.76 -4.17
N PRO A 70 -9.50 -7.84 -3.21
CA PRO A 70 -8.81 -6.59 -3.51
C PRO A 70 -7.44 -6.76 -4.12
N LEU A 71 -6.63 -7.72 -3.66
CA LEU A 71 -5.27 -7.93 -4.16
C LEU A 71 -5.27 -8.46 -5.59
N LEU A 72 -6.18 -9.40 -5.91
CA LEU A 72 -6.40 -9.90 -7.27
C LEU A 72 -6.87 -8.77 -8.20
N THR A 73 -7.78 -7.93 -7.70
CA THR A 73 -8.27 -6.77 -8.45
C THR A 73 -7.14 -5.75 -8.66
N PHE A 74 -6.27 -5.52 -7.67
CA PHE A 74 -5.10 -4.65 -7.84
C PHE A 74 -4.17 -5.16 -8.95
N ALA A 75 -3.87 -6.46 -8.96
CA ALA A 75 -3.00 -7.05 -9.98
C ALA A 75 -3.54 -6.85 -11.41
N THR A 76 -4.84 -6.98 -11.60
CA THR A 76 -5.49 -6.85 -12.92
C THR A 76 -5.76 -5.39 -13.32
N THR A 77 -6.14 -4.54 -12.36
CA THR A 77 -6.58 -3.16 -12.64
C THR A 77 -5.42 -2.18 -12.71
N SER A 78 -4.32 -2.39 -11.97
CA SER A 78 -3.17 -1.45 -11.97
C SER A 78 -2.58 -1.19 -13.36
N PRO A 79 -2.38 -2.19 -14.25
CA PRO A 79 -1.94 -1.94 -15.62
C PRO A 79 -2.93 -1.10 -16.44
N LEU A 80 -4.24 -1.29 -16.20
CA LEU A 80 -5.31 -0.54 -16.88
C LEU A 80 -5.31 0.91 -16.43
N ALA A 81 -5.15 1.17 -15.14
CA ALA A 81 -5.03 2.51 -14.59
C ALA A 81 -3.84 3.27 -15.19
N GLY A 82 -2.68 2.61 -15.36
CA GLY A 82 -1.52 3.17 -16.03
C GLY A 82 -1.77 3.50 -17.51
N ARG A 83 -2.50 2.65 -18.23
CA ARG A 83 -2.88 2.90 -19.63
C ARG A 83 -3.87 4.07 -19.74
N ALA A 84 -4.89 4.09 -18.86
CA ALA A 84 -5.87 5.17 -18.80
C ALA A 84 -5.19 6.52 -18.48
N ALA A 85 -4.24 6.54 -17.55
CA ALA A 85 -3.50 7.75 -17.21
C ALA A 85 -2.67 8.31 -18.36
N ARG A 86 -2.10 7.44 -19.21
CA ARG A 86 -1.39 7.88 -20.43
C ARG A 86 -2.32 8.52 -21.47
N ARG A 87 -3.59 8.07 -21.54
CA ARG A 87 -4.56 8.56 -22.52
C ARG A 87 -5.33 9.81 -22.02
N TYR A 88 -5.70 9.84 -20.75
CA TYR A 88 -6.62 10.85 -20.18
C TYR A 88 -5.94 11.78 -19.18
N GLY A 89 -4.70 11.49 -18.78
CA GLY A 89 -3.96 12.20 -17.73
C GLY A 89 -4.19 11.61 -16.34
N ALA A 90 -3.12 11.47 -15.57
CA ALA A 90 -3.16 10.88 -14.23
C ALA A 90 -4.12 11.62 -13.25
N PRO A 91 -4.18 12.99 -13.22
CA PRO A 91 -5.10 13.67 -12.32
C PRO A 91 -6.58 13.40 -12.60
N ARG A 92 -6.96 13.25 -13.87
CA ARG A 92 -8.36 12.95 -14.25
C ARG A 92 -8.76 11.54 -13.88
N VAL A 93 -7.90 10.55 -14.16
CA VAL A 93 -8.17 9.14 -13.83
C VAL A 93 -8.23 8.96 -12.31
N LEU A 94 -7.33 9.60 -11.55
CA LEU A 94 -7.36 9.62 -10.10
C LEU A 94 -8.64 10.29 -9.56
N GLY A 95 -9.05 11.42 -10.15
CA GLY A 95 -10.30 12.09 -9.79
C GLY A 95 -11.54 11.23 -10.03
N LEU A 96 -11.58 10.47 -11.14
CA LEU A 96 -12.66 9.54 -11.45
C LEU A 96 -12.69 8.33 -10.52
N SER A 97 -11.55 7.92 -9.98
CA SER A 97 -11.50 6.81 -9.02
C SER A 97 -12.20 7.13 -7.69
N LEU A 98 -12.33 8.39 -7.30
CA LEU A 98 -12.98 8.78 -6.04
C LEU A 98 -14.50 8.52 -6.04
N PRO A 99 -15.31 9.01 -7.04
CA PRO A 99 -16.72 8.64 -7.10
C PRO A 99 -16.92 7.13 -7.31
N LEU A 100 -16.03 6.45 -8.06
CA LEU A 100 -16.07 5.00 -8.19
C LEU A 100 -15.86 4.32 -6.83
N LEU A 101 -14.93 4.81 -6.01
CA LEU A 101 -14.70 4.32 -4.65
C LEU A 101 -15.93 4.53 -3.75
N ALA A 102 -16.50 5.74 -3.76
CA ALA A 102 -17.71 6.04 -3.00
C ALA A 102 -18.88 5.12 -3.39
N THR A 103 -19.10 4.94 -4.70
CA THR A 103 -20.12 4.01 -5.22
C THR A 103 -19.86 2.58 -4.76
N GLY A 104 -18.61 2.10 -4.85
CA GLY A 104 -18.25 0.76 -4.40
C GLY A 104 -18.50 0.55 -2.90
N LEU A 105 -18.19 1.54 -2.06
CA LEU A 105 -18.44 1.48 -0.60
C LEU A 105 -19.93 1.41 -0.29
N VAL A 106 -20.77 2.17 -1.01
CA VAL A 106 -22.24 2.12 -0.87
C VAL A 106 -22.77 0.77 -1.38
N VAL A 107 -22.37 0.32 -2.57
CA VAL A 107 -22.81 -0.95 -3.15
C VAL A 107 -22.47 -2.12 -2.24
N ARG A 108 -21.23 -2.16 -1.68
CA ARG A 108 -20.81 -3.21 -0.74
C ARG A 108 -21.69 -3.31 0.50
N SER A 109 -22.27 -2.20 0.92
CA SER A 109 -23.12 -2.11 2.12
C SER A 109 -24.57 -2.53 1.87
N LEU A 110 -24.97 -2.78 0.62
CA LEU A 110 -26.30 -3.26 0.29
C LEU A 110 -26.49 -4.73 0.72
N PRO A 111 -27.75 -5.15 0.98
CA PRO A 111 -28.04 -6.53 1.31
C PRO A 111 -27.73 -7.49 0.13
N GLY A 112 -27.13 -8.64 0.45
CA GLY A 112 -26.82 -9.69 -0.52
C GLY A 112 -25.33 -9.85 -0.81
N THR A 113 -24.89 -11.10 -0.97
CA THR A 113 -23.48 -11.47 -1.19
C THR A 113 -22.95 -10.94 -2.52
N VAL A 114 -23.78 -10.85 -3.55
CA VAL A 114 -23.41 -10.27 -4.85
C VAL A 114 -22.96 -8.82 -4.71
N PHE A 115 -23.67 -8.02 -3.92
CA PHE A 115 -23.30 -6.62 -3.66
C PHE A 115 -22.05 -6.52 -2.79
N LEU A 116 -21.87 -7.43 -1.84
CA LEU A 116 -20.68 -7.50 -0.99
C LEU A 116 -19.42 -7.73 -1.85
N PHE A 117 -19.40 -8.75 -2.69
CA PHE A 117 -18.27 -9.05 -3.56
C PHE A 117 -18.13 -8.04 -4.71
N GLY A 118 -19.22 -7.68 -5.37
CA GLY A 118 -19.23 -6.71 -6.46
C GLY A 118 -18.75 -5.32 -6.01
N GLY A 119 -19.25 -4.83 -4.88
CA GLY A 119 -18.80 -3.59 -4.28
C GLY A 119 -17.32 -3.64 -3.89
N THR A 120 -16.84 -4.77 -3.36
CA THR A 120 -15.43 -4.96 -3.03
C THR A 120 -14.53 -4.90 -4.27
N ILE A 121 -14.94 -5.46 -5.41
CA ILE A 121 -14.21 -5.34 -6.69
C ILE A 121 -14.15 -3.88 -7.13
N VAL A 122 -15.27 -3.16 -7.07
CA VAL A 122 -15.32 -1.73 -7.46
C VAL A 122 -14.42 -0.88 -6.57
N ILE A 123 -14.46 -1.08 -5.24
CA ILE A 123 -13.58 -0.43 -4.27
C ILE A 123 -12.11 -0.71 -4.64
N ALA A 124 -11.78 -1.97 -4.84
CA ALA A 124 -10.42 -2.39 -5.12
C ALA A 124 -9.91 -1.81 -6.45
N ALA A 125 -10.74 -1.76 -7.49
CA ALA A 125 -10.38 -1.15 -8.78
C ALA A 125 -10.07 0.35 -8.62
N ALA A 126 -10.89 1.07 -7.85
CA ALA A 126 -10.66 2.48 -7.53
C ALA A 126 -9.36 2.69 -6.74
N ILE A 127 -9.11 1.87 -5.72
CA ILE A 127 -7.89 1.91 -4.91
C ILE A 127 -6.65 1.55 -5.73
N ALA A 128 -6.75 0.58 -6.65
CA ALA A 128 -5.65 0.24 -7.55
C ALA A 128 -5.21 1.44 -8.40
N ALA A 129 -6.19 2.19 -8.93
CA ALA A 129 -5.91 3.43 -9.65
C ALA A 129 -5.23 4.45 -8.73
N GLY A 130 -5.71 4.64 -7.50
CA GLY A 130 -5.09 5.51 -6.50
C GLY A 130 -3.65 5.13 -6.17
N ASN A 131 -3.39 3.85 -5.88
CA ASN A 131 -2.06 3.35 -5.54
C ASN A 131 -1.03 3.58 -6.66
N VAL A 132 -1.44 3.48 -7.93
CA VAL A 132 -0.58 3.71 -9.09
C VAL A 132 -0.40 5.19 -9.39
N LEU A 133 -1.47 5.97 -9.30
CA LEU A 133 -1.49 7.33 -9.84
C LEU A 133 -1.13 8.40 -8.81
N LEU A 134 -1.42 8.20 -7.53
CA LEU A 134 -1.10 9.19 -6.50
C LEU A 134 0.41 9.48 -6.42
N PRO A 135 1.32 8.48 -6.38
CA PRO A 135 2.76 8.75 -6.44
C PRO A 135 3.19 9.44 -7.74
N ALA A 136 2.54 9.13 -8.86
CA ALA A 136 2.83 9.74 -10.15
C ALA A 136 2.42 11.22 -10.15
N VAL A 137 1.24 11.55 -9.62
CA VAL A 137 0.77 12.93 -9.47
C VAL A 137 1.66 13.72 -8.51
N VAL A 138 2.06 13.14 -7.39
CA VAL A 138 2.99 13.80 -6.44
C VAL A 138 4.30 14.15 -7.15
N ARG A 139 4.89 13.21 -7.91
CA ARG A 139 6.14 13.47 -8.65
C ARG A 139 6.00 14.55 -9.74
N SER A 140 4.84 14.64 -10.39
CA SER A 140 4.62 15.61 -11.45
C SER A 140 4.18 16.98 -10.98
N SER A 141 3.54 17.07 -9.79
CA SER A 141 2.89 18.29 -9.31
C SER A 141 3.55 18.94 -8.11
N VAL A 142 4.52 18.25 -7.48
CA VAL A 142 5.23 18.75 -6.27
C VAL A 142 6.68 19.08 -6.64
N PRO A 143 7.25 20.18 -6.12
CA PRO A 143 8.67 20.49 -6.30
C PRO A 143 9.56 19.33 -5.83
N GLU A 144 10.63 19.01 -6.56
CA GLU A 144 11.50 17.86 -6.30
C GLU A 144 12.00 17.78 -4.86
N ARG A 145 12.41 18.92 -4.29
CA ARG A 145 12.86 19.04 -2.90
C ARG A 145 11.82 18.65 -1.86
N ARG A 146 10.53 18.67 -2.20
CA ARG A 146 9.41 18.38 -1.29
C ARG A 146 8.73 17.03 -1.56
N ILE A 147 9.09 16.33 -2.63
CA ILE A 147 8.48 15.03 -2.98
C ILE A 147 8.59 14.04 -1.82
N GLY A 148 9.76 13.90 -1.22
CA GLY A 148 9.96 13.01 -0.07
C GLY A 148 9.10 13.38 1.13
N GLN A 149 8.98 14.67 1.45
CA GLN A 149 8.14 15.17 2.54
C GLN A 149 6.66 14.88 2.30
N VAL A 150 6.15 15.21 1.11
CA VAL A 150 4.73 14.98 0.75
C VAL A 150 4.42 13.48 0.72
N THR A 151 5.35 12.66 0.19
CA THR A 151 5.23 11.20 0.22
C THR A 151 5.14 10.67 1.65
N GLY A 152 6.02 11.13 2.54
CA GLY A 152 5.98 10.77 3.96
C GLY A 152 4.63 11.13 4.60
N ILE A 153 4.14 12.35 4.38
CA ILE A 153 2.86 12.82 4.93
C ILE A 153 1.69 11.95 4.44
N TYR A 154 1.56 11.68 3.13
CA TYR A 154 0.42 10.92 2.65
C TYR A 154 0.50 9.43 3.03
N VAL A 155 1.70 8.83 3.09
CA VAL A 155 1.86 7.44 3.56
C VAL A 155 1.51 7.35 5.05
N THR A 156 1.93 8.33 5.85
CA THR A 156 1.54 8.42 7.27
C THR A 156 0.03 8.54 7.43
N ALA A 157 -0.62 9.44 6.68
CA ALA A 157 -2.08 9.60 6.72
C ALA A 157 -2.80 8.32 6.30
N MET A 158 -2.33 7.66 5.25
CA MET A 158 -2.86 6.37 4.79
C MET A 158 -2.75 5.29 5.87
N GLY A 159 -1.59 5.17 6.52
CA GLY A 159 -1.36 4.20 7.59
C GLY A 159 -2.18 4.50 8.85
N LEU A 160 -2.29 5.77 9.24
CA LEU A 160 -3.08 6.21 10.38
C LEU A 160 -4.57 5.88 10.19
N VAL A 161 -5.13 6.21 9.03
CA VAL A 161 -6.53 5.92 8.73
C VAL A 161 -6.78 4.42 8.61
N ALA A 162 -5.81 3.64 8.09
CA ALA A 162 -5.86 2.18 8.11
C ALA A 162 -5.99 1.63 9.53
N ALA A 163 -5.15 2.10 10.44
CA ALA A 163 -5.16 1.68 11.84
C ALA A 163 -6.48 2.07 12.53
N ILE A 164 -6.91 3.34 12.38
CA ILE A 164 -8.19 3.81 12.93
C ILE A 164 -9.35 2.96 12.40
N SER A 165 -9.41 2.71 11.08
CA SER A 165 -10.47 1.90 10.49
C SER A 165 -10.55 0.51 11.11
N SER A 166 -9.42 -0.13 11.39
CA SER A 166 -9.40 -1.45 12.05
C SER A 166 -9.92 -1.39 13.48
N GLY A 167 -9.45 -0.42 14.26
CA GLY A 167 -9.82 -0.30 15.68
C GLY A 167 -11.29 0.08 15.90
N VAL A 168 -11.83 1.00 15.05
CA VAL A 168 -13.20 1.51 15.26
C VAL A 168 -14.28 0.69 14.56
N SER A 169 -13.93 -0.27 13.69
CA SER A 169 -14.91 -0.97 12.84
C SER A 169 -15.95 -1.75 13.67
N VAL A 170 -15.54 -2.47 14.71
CA VAL A 170 -16.46 -3.20 15.59
C VAL A 170 -17.32 -2.24 16.43
N PRO A 171 -16.75 -1.28 17.19
CA PRO A 171 -17.56 -0.27 17.87
C PRO A 171 -18.57 0.47 16.99
N LEU A 172 -18.19 0.77 15.75
CA LEU A 172 -19.11 1.39 14.80
C LEU A 172 -20.24 0.43 14.37
N ALA A 173 -19.93 -0.86 14.22
CA ALA A 173 -20.95 -1.87 13.91
C ALA A 173 -21.96 -2.07 15.04
N ASP A 174 -21.52 -1.92 16.29
CA ASP A 174 -22.38 -2.05 17.47
C ASP A 174 -23.33 -0.85 17.63
N VAL A 175 -22.91 0.35 17.24
CA VAL A 175 -23.67 1.60 17.43
C VAL A 175 -24.51 1.97 16.22
N LEU A 176 -24.02 1.72 14.98
CA LEU A 176 -24.69 2.18 13.77
C LEU A 176 -25.85 1.23 13.38
N PRO A 177 -27.00 1.79 12.97
CA PRO A 177 -28.09 0.99 12.42
C PRO A 177 -27.62 0.27 11.12
N GLY A 178 -27.84 -1.05 11.04
CA GLY A 178 -27.35 -1.87 9.94
C GLY A 178 -26.04 -2.61 10.23
N GLY A 179 -25.45 -2.43 11.44
CA GLY A 179 -24.34 -3.22 11.94
C GLY A 179 -23.06 -3.05 11.08
N TRP A 180 -22.41 -4.16 10.75
CA TRP A 180 -21.17 -4.16 9.97
C TRP A 180 -21.30 -3.52 8.59
N ARG A 181 -22.50 -3.54 8.00
CA ARG A 181 -22.74 -2.89 6.68
C ARG A 181 -22.55 -1.39 6.78
N SER A 182 -23.14 -0.77 7.80
CA SER A 182 -23.03 0.67 8.02
C SER A 182 -21.61 1.05 8.48
N ALA A 183 -20.97 0.22 9.31
CA ALA A 183 -19.58 0.43 9.72
C ALA A 183 -18.60 0.40 8.56
N LEU A 184 -18.81 -0.46 7.57
CA LEU A 184 -18.01 -0.48 6.35
C LEU A 184 -18.42 0.62 5.34
N GLY A 185 -19.70 0.99 5.30
CA GLY A 185 -20.25 1.99 4.39
C GLY A 185 -19.93 3.42 4.79
N CYS A 186 -19.78 3.73 6.08
CA CYS A 186 -19.53 5.09 6.57
C CYS A 186 -18.27 5.71 5.97
N TRP A 187 -17.29 4.91 5.57
CA TRP A 187 -16.07 5.38 4.89
C TRP A 187 -16.35 6.02 3.52
N ALA A 188 -17.57 5.83 2.95
CA ALA A 188 -18.00 6.56 1.76
C ALA A 188 -17.98 8.07 1.96
N VAL A 189 -18.24 8.54 3.19
CA VAL A 189 -18.18 9.98 3.53
C VAL A 189 -16.79 10.54 3.24
N LEU A 190 -15.73 9.81 3.61
CA LEU A 190 -14.36 10.24 3.33
C LEU A 190 -14.07 10.32 1.82
N ALA A 191 -14.61 9.38 1.03
CA ALA A 191 -14.47 9.39 -0.42
C ALA A 191 -15.23 10.58 -1.04
N VAL A 192 -16.45 10.84 -0.57
CA VAL A 192 -17.26 12.01 -1.00
C VAL A 192 -16.57 13.32 -0.69
N LEU A 193 -15.96 13.46 0.50
CA LEU A 193 -15.20 14.66 0.89
C LEU A 193 -13.94 14.86 0.04
N ALA A 194 -13.32 13.79 -0.45
CA ALA A 194 -12.16 13.88 -1.31
C ALA A 194 -12.49 14.39 -2.72
N ILE A 195 -13.72 14.19 -3.21
CA ILE A 195 -14.14 14.61 -4.56
C ILE A 195 -13.99 16.14 -4.75
N PRO A 196 -14.66 17.02 -3.97
CA PRO A 196 -14.54 18.46 -4.15
C PRO A 196 -13.11 18.97 -3.91
N ALA A 197 -12.36 18.34 -3.00
CA ALA A 197 -10.96 18.69 -2.78
C ALA A 197 -10.09 18.39 -4.00
N TRP A 198 -10.44 17.37 -4.81
CA TRP A 198 -9.68 16.98 -6.00
C TRP A 198 -10.10 17.72 -7.27
N VAL A 199 -11.34 18.19 -7.39
CA VAL A 199 -11.89 18.89 -8.58
C VAL A 199 -10.97 20.00 -9.13
N PRO A 200 -10.41 20.91 -8.31
CA PRO A 200 -9.51 21.96 -8.80
C PRO A 200 -8.23 21.43 -9.49
N HIS A 201 -7.89 20.18 -9.24
CA HIS A 201 -6.64 19.56 -9.72
C HIS A 201 -6.83 18.69 -10.97
N LEU A 202 -8.06 18.50 -11.47
CA LEU A 202 -8.37 17.64 -12.63
C LEU A 202 -7.69 18.07 -13.92
N ARG A 203 -7.43 19.37 -14.10
CA ARG A 203 -6.81 19.95 -15.31
C ARG A 203 -5.31 20.17 -15.16
N ARG A 204 -4.70 19.69 -14.08
CA ARG A 204 -3.27 19.88 -13.86
C ARG A 204 -2.49 19.10 -14.91
N GLU A 205 -1.61 19.77 -15.63
CA GLU A 205 -0.71 19.11 -16.57
C GLU A 205 0.32 18.29 -15.80
N ALA A 206 0.43 17.02 -16.16
CA ALA A 206 1.47 16.16 -15.60
C ALA A 206 2.80 16.45 -16.31
N ARG A 207 3.90 16.65 -15.57
CA ARG A 207 5.24 16.58 -16.15
C ARG A 207 5.39 15.25 -16.90
N PRO A 208 6.03 15.23 -18.08
CA PRO A 208 6.29 13.98 -18.77
C PRO A 208 6.93 12.95 -17.85
N ALA A 209 6.37 11.75 -17.82
CA ALA A 209 6.98 10.66 -17.07
C ALA A 209 8.41 10.43 -17.58
N PRO A 210 9.36 10.02 -16.69
CA PRO A 210 10.69 9.63 -17.15
C PRO A 210 10.57 8.66 -18.33
N ALA A 211 11.38 8.87 -19.37
CA ALA A 211 11.35 8.04 -20.57
C ALA A 211 11.43 6.55 -20.18
N ALA A 212 10.54 5.74 -20.71
CA ALA A 212 10.60 4.29 -20.55
C ALA A 212 11.95 3.77 -21.05
N LEU A 213 12.40 2.63 -20.49
CA LEU A 213 13.58 1.95 -21.05
C LEU A 213 13.38 1.72 -22.56
N PRO A 214 14.41 1.92 -23.39
CA PRO A 214 14.34 1.56 -24.80
C PRO A 214 13.83 0.14 -24.97
N ALA A 215 12.97 -0.11 -25.96
CA ALA A 215 12.31 -1.40 -26.16
C ALA A 215 13.29 -2.60 -26.28
N LYS A 216 14.56 -2.34 -26.64
CA LYS A 216 15.64 -3.33 -26.76
C LYS A 216 16.44 -3.56 -25.47
N THR A 217 16.12 -2.87 -24.36
CA THR A 217 16.85 -3.06 -23.10
C THR A 217 16.26 -4.28 -22.36
N PRO A 218 17.09 -5.30 -22.00
CA PRO A 218 16.63 -6.43 -21.23
C PRO A 218 15.98 -5.98 -19.93
N GLY A 219 14.77 -6.47 -19.67
CA GLY A 219 14.05 -6.18 -18.44
C GLY A 219 14.70 -6.83 -17.20
N PRO A 220 14.22 -6.53 -15.97
CA PRO A 220 14.77 -7.03 -14.73
C PRO A 220 14.55 -8.54 -14.51
N TRP A 221 13.68 -9.17 -15.29
CA TRP A 221 13.24 -10.58 -15.14
C TRP A 221 14.37 -11.61 -15.18
N ARG A 222 15.53 -11.29 -15.75
CA ARG A 222 16.71 -12.18 -15.85
C ARG A 222 17.77 -11.88 -14.78
N SER A 223 17.49 -11.02 -13.83
CA SER A 223 18.41 -10.62 -12.76
C SER A 223 18.04 -11.27 -11.42
N ALA A 224 18.98 -12.02 -10.82
CA ALA A 224 18.79 -12.59 -9.50
C ALA A 224 18.51 -11.53 -8.42
N LEU A 225 19.20 -10.37 -8.49
CA LEU A 225 18.95 -9.24 -7.59
C LEU A 225 17.51 -8.71 -7.74
N ALA A 226 17.01 -8.59 -8.97
CA ALA A 226 15.63 -8.13 -9.20
C ALA A 226 14.60 -9.12 -8.64
N TRP A 227 14.86 -10.43 -8.74
CA TRP A 227 14.03 -11.44 -8.11
C TRP A 227 14.09 -11.39 -6.58
N GLN A 228 15.27 -11.17 -5.98
CA GLN A 228 15.40 -11.00 -4.53
C GLN A 228 14.60 -9.79 -4.04
N VAL A 229 14.69 -8.65 -4.74
CA VAL A 229 13.89 -7.45 -4.41
C VAL A 229 12.39 -7.73 -4.53
N SER A 230 11.98 -8.43 -5.60
CA SER A 230 10.57 -8.75 -5.86
C SER A 230 10.00 -9.76 -4.85
N LEU A 231 10.76 -10.80 -4.51
CA LEU A 231 10.37 -11.79 -3.51
C LEU A 231 10.33 -11.19 -2.10
N PHE A 232 11.28 -10.32 -1.75
CA PHE A 232 11.27 -9.61 -0.47
C PHE A 232 10.00 -8.76 -0.33
N MET A 233 9.62 -8.02 -1.38
CA MET A 233 8.37 -7.27 -1.43
C MET A 233 7.14 -8.20 -1.33
N GLY A 234 7.17 -9.34 -2.04
CA GLY A 234 6.07 -10.30 -2.06
C GLY A 234 5.84 -10.95 -0.70
N LEU A 235 6.90 -11.45 -0.05
CA LEU A 235 6.84 -12.11 1.25
C LEU A 235 6.41 -11.13 2.36
N GLN A 236 6.93 -9.89 2.34
CA GLN A 236 6.48 -8.83 3.23
C GLN A 236 4.98 -8.56 3.06
N SER A 237 4.52 -8.43 1.82
CA SER A 237 3.11 -8.16 1.53
C SER A 237 2.23 -9.36 1.89
N PHE A 238 2.69 -10.59 1.67
CA PHE A 238 2.02 -11.83 2.09
C PHE A 238 1.74 -11.82 3.60
N GLY A 239 2.78 -11.62 4.42
CA GLY A 239 2.64 -11.56 5.88
C GLY A 239 1.73 -10.43 6.34
N PHE A 240 1.88 -9.24 5.76
CA PHE A 240 1.06 -8.08 6.09
C PHE A 240 -0.43 -8.30 5.81
N TYR A 241 -0.79 -8.74 4.60
CA TYR A 241 -2.20 -8.94 4.23
C TYR A 241 -2.81 -10.15 4.92
N ALA A 242 -2.04 -11.20 5.16
CA ALA A 242 -2.48 -12.34 5.97
C ALA A 242 -2.78 -11.92 7.41
N THR A 243 -1.93 -11.09 8.02
CA THR A 243 -2.16 -10.55 9.37
C THR A 243 -3.40 -9.65 9.42
N ILE A 244 -3.57 -8.73 8.46
CA ILE A 244 -4.77 -7.88 8.41
C ILE A 244 -6.05 -8.71 8.28
N ALA A 245 -5.99 -9.80 7.52
CA ALA A 245 -7.15 -10.66 7.30
C ALA A 245 -7.53 -11.47 8.54
N TRP A 246 -6.54 -12.11 9.16
CA TRP A 246 -6.81 -13.19 10.10
C TRP A 246 -6.40 -12.92 11.54
N LEU A 247 -5.57 -11.91 11.85
CA LEU A 247 -5.19 -11.62 13.24
C LEU A 247 -6.40 -11.43 14.15
N PRO A 248 -7.46 -10.69 13.77
CA PRO A 248 -8.64 -10.57 14.64
C PRO A 248 -9.32 -11.91 14.92
N SER A 249 -9.45 -12.77 13.91
CA SER A 249 -10.03 -14.12 14.10
C SER A 249 -9.13 -15.00 14.97
N ILE A 250 -7.82 -14.98 14.73
CA ILE A 250 -6.84 -15.75 15.53
C ILE A 250 -6.96 -15.42 17.01
N VAL A 251 -6.95 -14.14 17.37
CA VAL A 251 -7.00 -13.73 18.77
C VAL A 251 -8.41 -13.91 19.38
N HIS A 252 -9.46 -13.78 18.58
CA HIS A 252 -10.83 -14.04 18.99
C HIS A 252 -11.04 -15.51 19.37
N ASP A 253 -10.55 -16.46 18.57
CA ASP A 253 -10.64 -17.89 18.85
C ASP A 253 -9.86 -18.31 20.12
N HIS A 254 -8.95 -17.46 20.57
CA HIS A 254 -8.24 -17.63 21.85
C HIS A 254 -8.84 -16.81 23.01
N GLY A 255 -10.09 -16.33 22.85
CA GLY A 255 -10.88 -15.73 23.93
C GLY A 255 -10.84 -14.20 24.00
N THR A 256 -10.17 -13.52 23.08
CA THR A 256 -10.21 -12.04 22.99
C THR A 256 -11.56 -11.60 22.44
N SER A 257 -12.17 -10.56 23.02
CA SER A 257 -13.42 -10.02 22.47
C SER A 257 -13.20 -9.43 21.07
N THR A 258 -14.23 -9.45 20.23
CA THR A 258 -14.15 -8.94 18.85
C THR A 258 -13.68 -7.48 18.78
N ALA A 259 -14.14 -6.64 19.74
CA ALA A 259 -13.71 -5.25 19.82
C ALA A 259 -12.22 -5.14 20.18
N ALA A 260 -11.74 -5.94 21.17
CA ALA A 260 -10.32 -5.94 21.55
C ALA A 260 -9.43 -6.46 20.42
N ALA A 261 -9.87 -7.47 19.67
CA ALA A 261 -9.18 -7.98 18.49
C ALA A 261 -8.99 -6.89 17.40
N GLY A 262 -9.98 -6.02 17.21
CA GLY A 262 -9.86 -4.84 16.35
C GLY A 262 -8.79 -3.85 16.83
N TRP A 263 -8.70 -3.62 18.16
CA TRP A 263 -7.67 -2.77 18.76
C TRP A 263 -6.27 -3.39 18.72
N GLU A 264 -6.15 -4.70 18.79
CA GLU A 264 -4.88 -5.40 18.56
C GLU A 264 -4.38 -5.23 17.11
N LEU A 265 -5.29 -5.31 16.15
CA LEU A 265 -4.96 -5.00 14.75
C LEU A 265 -4.60 -3.51 14.56
N PHE A 266 -5.29 -2.61 15.28
CA PHE A 266 -4.88 -1.20 15.33
C PHE A 266 -3.44 -1.06 15.84
N LEU A 267 -3.09 -1.72 16.95
CA LEU A 267 -1.75 -1.68 17.53
C LEU A 267 -0.69 -2.17 16.54
N PHE A 268 -0.94 -3.31 15.89
CA PHE A 268 -0.08 -3.84 14.83
C PHE A 268 0.21 -2.79 13.74
N GLN A 269 -0.82 -2.12 13.24
CA GLN A 269 -0.68 -1.11 12.18
C GLN A 269 -0.03 0.18 12.69
N ALA A 270 -0.36 0.63 13.91
CA ALA A 270 0.22 1.82 14.52
C ALA A 270 1.74 1.66 14.75
N VAL A 271 2.16 0.50 15.28
CA VAL A 271 3.58 0.18 15.45
C VAL A 271 4.29 0.09 14.11
N GLY A 272 3.65 -0.51 13.09
CA GLY A 272 4.16 -0.55 11.73
C GLY A 272 4.35 0.84 11.13
N LEU A 273 3.42 1.75 11.39
CA LEU A 273 3.53 3.14 10.98
C LEU A 273 4.72 3.84 11.66
N VAL A 274 4.89 3.67 12.97
CA VAL A 274 6.05 4.20 13.71
C VAL A 274 7.35 3.68 13.11
N ALA A 275 7.46 2.38 12.87
CA ALA A 275 8.63 1.78 12.23
C ALA A 275 8.90 2.38 10.84
N SER A 276 7.84 2.59 10.04
CA SER A 276 7.94 3.16 8.69
C SER A 276 8.44 4.61 8.68
N ILE A 277 8.16 5.38 9.72
CA ILE A 277 8.62 6.76 9.86
C ILE A 277 10.04 6.81 10.42
N THR A 278 10.35 5.99 11.41
CA THR A 278 11.62 6.06 12.14
C THR A 278 12.78 5.40 11.39
N LEU A 279 12.52 4.29 10.69
CA LEU A 279 13.58 3.54 10.00
C LEU A 279 14.34 4.38 8.96
N PRO A 280 13.72 5.16 8.07
CA PRO A 280 14.44 6.01 7.13
C PRO A 280 15.32 7.07 7.80
N LEU A 281 14.91 7.54 8.99
CA LEU A 281 15.70 8.53 9.76
C LEU A 281 16.97 7.91 10.32
N LEU A 282 16.88 6.65 10.79
CA LEU A 282 18.01 5.91 11.34
C LEU A 282 18.97 5.42 10.25
N THR A 283 18.48 5.16 9.04
CA THR A 283 19.25 4.50 7.97
C THR A 283 19.74 5.44 6.87
N ARG A 284 19.55 6.75 7.01
CA ARG A 284 19.89 7.77 5.99
C ARG A 284 21.31 7.65 5.39
N ARG A 285 22.28 7.14 6.15
CA ARG A 285 23.69 7.01 5.74
C ARG A 285 24.10 5.57 5.42
N GLN A 286 23.21 4.60 5.58
CA GLN A 286 23.54 3.19 5.39
C GLN A 286 23.22 2.75 3.96
N VAL A 287 24.24 2.38 3.20
CA VAL A 287 24.09 1.84 1.83
C VAL A 287 23.86 0.33 1.86
N ASP A 288 24.56 -0.37 2.75
CA ASP A 288 24.33 -1.80 3.03
C ASP A 288 23.24 -1.97 4.09
N GLN A 289 22.16 -2.60 3.70
CA GLN A 289 20.95 -2.76 4.52
C GLN A 289 20.62 -4.23 4.80
N ARG A 290 21.60 -5.15 4.63
CA ARG A 290 21.39 -6.61 4.80
C ARG A 290 20.89 -6.97 6.19
N LEU A 291 21.63 -6.49 7.22
CA LEU A 291 21.29 -6.81 8.61
C LEU A 291 19.95 -6.23 9.00
N LEU A 292 19.62 -5.02 8.54
CA LEU A 292 18.32 -4.40 8.79
C LEU A 292 17.17 -5.22 8.20
N ALA A 293 17.31 -5.67 6.95
CA ALA A 293 16.29 -6.49 6.29
C ALA A 293 16.13 -7.85 6.99
N ALA A 294 17.24 -8.49 7.35
CA ALA A 294 17.22 -9.75 8.06
C ALA A 294 16.63 -9.61 9.46
N THR A 295 17.08 -8.63 10.26
CA THR A 295 16.58 -8.42 11.63
C THR A 295 15.10 -8.08 11.66
N ALA A 296 14.62 -7.17 10.78
CA ALA A 296 13.21 -6.84 10.69
C ALA A 296 12.35 -8.06 10.32
N SER A 297 12.83 -8.91 9.43
CA SER A 297 12.12 -10.15 9.05
C SER A 297 12.13 -11.18 10.18
N VAL A 298 13.26 -11.34 10.91
CA VAL A 298 13.35 -12.23 12.07
C VAL A 298 12.43 -11.77 13.19
N LEU A 299 12.27 -10.47 13.43
CA LEU A 299 11.30 -9.95 14.40
C LEU A 299 9.87 -10.35 14.03
N GLY A 300 9.51 -10.29 12.73
CA GLY A 300 8.23 -10.78 12.25
C GLY A 300 8.08 -12.29 12.46
N ALA A 301 9.11 -13.09 12.15
CA ALA A 301 9.11 -14.53 12.37
C ALA A 301 8.91 -14.88 13.85
N ALA A 302 9.64 -14.17 14.74
CA ALA A 302 9.50 -14.35 16.20
C ALA A 302 8.09 -14.00 16.69
N GLY A 303 7.48 -12.94 16.16
CA GLY A 303 6.10 -12.59 16.48
C GLY A 303 5.11 -13.66 16.07
N PHE A 304 5.20 -14.21 14.85
CA PHE A 304 4.31 -15.30 14.42
C PHE A 304 4.53 -16.58 15.22
N ALA A 305 5.79 -16.94 15.50
CA ALA A 305 6.10 -18.10 16.34
C ALA A 305 5.57 -17.91 17.77
N LEU A 306 5.70 -16.71 18.35
CA LEU A 306 5.17 -16.39 19.68
C LEU A 306 3.65 -16.53 19.72
N LEU A 307 2.94 -16.02 18.70
CA LEU A 307 1.48 -16.16 18.64
C LEU A 307 1.03 -17.62 18.52
N ALA A 308 1.82 -18.48 17.84
CA ALA A 308 1.52 -19.89 17.70
C ALA A 308 1.66 -20.67 19.02
N VAL A 309 2.63 -20.31 19.87
CA VAL A 309 2.92 -21.06 21.12
C VAL A 309 2.33 -20.41 22.36
N ALA A 310 2.10 -19.11 22.34
CA ALA A 310 1.60 -18.34 23.47
C ALA A 310 0.58 -17.25 23.02
N PRO A 311 -0.63 -17.63 22.61
CA PRO A 311 -1.65 -16.70 22.11
C PRO A 311 -2.01 -15.58 23.10
N GLY A 312 -1.90 -15.82 24.40
CA GLY A 312 -2.11 -14.81 25.45
C GLY A 312 -1.11 -13.64 25.40
N LEU A 313 -0.03 -13.73 24.61
CA LEU A 313 0.93 -12.64 24.37
C LEU A 313 0.65 -11.90 23.05
N ALA A 314 -0.58 -11.88 22.57
CA ALA A 314 -0.97 -11.25 21.30
C ALA A 314 -0.53 -9.78 21.20
N LEU A 315 -0.59 -8.99 22.27
CA LEU A 315 -0.10 -7.61 22.27
C LEU A 315 1.41 -7.52 21.97
N VAL A 316 2.22 -8.42 22.54
CA VAL A 316 3.67 -8.48 22.25
C VAL A 316 3.89 -8.87 20.79
N THR A 317 3.11 -9.83 20.31
CA THR A 317 3.12 -10.22 18.89
C THR A 317 2.78 -9.06 17.98
N CYS A 318 1.77 -8.26 18.29
CA CYS A 318 1.39 -7.07 17.52
C CYS A 318 2.53 -6.05 17.45
N VAL A 319 3.30 -5.88 18.53
CA VAL A 319 4.48 -4.99 18.52
C VAL A 319 5.59 -5.56 17.65
N LEU A 320 5.95 -6.84 17.82
CA LEU A 320 7.01 -7.48 17.03
C LEU A 320 6.68 -7.52 15.54
N ASN A 321 5.49 -7.98 15.20
CA ASN A 321 5.01 -8.08 13.82
C ASN A 321 4.76 -6.70 13.19
N GLY A 322 4.19 -5.76 13.96
CA GLY A 322 3.97 -4.40 13.50
C GLY A 322 5.28 -3.71 13.12
N PHE A 323 6.27 -3.74 14.03
CA PHE A 323 7.58 -3.17 13.75
C PHE A 323 8.27 -3.87 12.57
N GLY A 324 8.31 -5.20 12.57
CA GLY A 324 8.90 -6.00 11.49
C GLY A 324 8.26 -5.69 10.15
N SER A 325 6.93 -5.63 10.09
CA SER A 325 6.17 -5.37 8.86
C SER A 325 6.39 -3.94 8.33
N GLY A 326 6.33 -2.92 9.19
CA GLY A 326 6.59 -1.53 8.81
C GLY A 326 8.02 -1.32 8.32
N ALA A 327 9.01 -1.90 9.01
CA ALA A 327 10.41 -1.84 8.63
C ALA A 327 10.68 -2.53 7.28
N THR A 328 10.15 -3.75 7.08
CA THR A 328 10.34 -4.50 5.83
C THR A 328 9.64 -3.86 4.65
N LEU A 329 8.48 -3.21 4.84
CA LEU A 329 7.81 -2.43 3.80
C LEU A 329 8.69 -1.29 3.31
N VAL A 330 9.25 -0.49 4.23
CA VAL A 330 10.12 0.63 3.87
C VAL A 330 11.38 0.15 3.15
N LEU A 331 12.00 -0.94 3.62
CA LEU A 331 13.16 -1.53 2.98
C LEU A 331 12.81 -2.07 1.57
N ALA A 332 11.67 -2.74 1.42
CA ALA A 332 11.22 -3.24 0.12
C ALA A 332 11.02 -2.11 -0.91
N LEU A 333 10.42 -0.99 -0.50
CA LEU A 333 10.27 0.19 -1.35
C LEU A 333 11.62 0.87 -1.64
N THR A 334 12.51 0.94 -0.64
CA THR A 334 13.87 1.49 -0.79
C THR A 334 14.69 0.67 -1.79
N PHE A 335 14.65 -0.65 -1.72
CA PHE A 335 15.39 -1.52 -2.63
C PHE A 335 14.97 -1.36 -4.10
N GLN A 336 13.69 -1.11 -4.36
CA GLN A 336 13.18 -0.85 -5.72
C GLN A 336 13.87 0.36 -6.38
N GLY A 337 14.19 1.38 -5.60
CA GLY A 337 14.93 2.57 -6.07
C GLY A 337 16.44 2.42 -6.00
N ALA A 338 16.96 1.99 -4.84
CA ALA A 338 18.39 1.97 -4.53
C ALA A 338 19.18 0.88 -5.29
N ARG A 339 18.54 -0.23 -5.67
CA ARG A 339 19.17 -1.35 -6.40
C ARG A 339 19.10 -1.19 -7.91
N ALA A 340 18.73 -0.04 -8.43
CA ALA A 340 18.75 0.32 -9.85
C ALA A 340 19.81 1.40 -10.12
N ALA A 341 20.51 1.28 -11.27
CA ALA A 341 21.57 2.22 -11.61
C ALA A 341 21.04 3.57 -12.16
N ARG A 342 19.83 3.59 -12.75
CA ARG A 342 19.21 4.76 -13.40
C ARG A 342 17.69 4.80 -13.15
N GLY A 343 17.08 5.99 -13.28
CA GLY A 343 15.64 6.19 -13.07
C GLY A 343 14.71 5.24 -13.85
N PRO A 344 14.88 5.04 -15.18
CA PRO A 344 14.07 4.08 -15.93
C PRO A 344 14.21 2.63 -15.46
N GLN A 345 15.38 2.25 -14.96
CA GLN A 345 15.64 0.92 -14.40
C GLN A 345 14.94 0.75 -13.04
N ALA A 346 14.93 1.80 -12.21
CA ALA A 346 14.17 1.80 -10.96
C ALA A 346 12.68 1.63 -11.20
N ALA A 347 12.12 2.29 -12.21
CA ALA A 347 10.72 2.14 -12.59
C ALA A 347 10.40 0.70 -13.06
N ALA A 348 11.29 0.09 -13.86
CA ALA A 348 11.12 -1.29 -14.31
C ALA A 348 11.22 -2.30 -13.16
N LEU A 349 12.17 -2.11 -12.24
CA LEU A 349 12.34 -2.96 -11.06
C LEU A 349 11.15 -2.81 -10.10
N ALA A 350 10.67 -1.59 -9.88
CA ALA A 350 9.48 -1.34 -9.07
C ALA A 350 8.23 -1.99 -9.69
N ALA A 351 8.05 -1.88 -11.01
CA ALA A 351 6.93 -2.54 -11.69
C ALA A 351 6.96 -4.07 -11.53
N MET A 352 8.14 -4.70 -11.69
CA MET A 352 8.31 -6.14 -11.45
C MET A 352 8.01 -6.50 -9.99
N ALA A 353 8.60 -5.76 -9.03
CA ALA A 353 8.46 -6.03 -7.60
C ALA A 353 7.00 -5.89 -7.14
N GLN A 354 6.28 -4.90 -7.63
CA GLN A 354 4.86 -4.70 -7.31
C GLN A 354 3.98 -5.79 -7.94
N SER A 355 4.22 -6.15 -9.21
CA SER A 355 3.44 -7.20 -9.89
C SER A 355 3.63 -8.57 -9.21
N VAL A 356 4.87 -9.00 -9.02
CA VAL A 356 5.19 -10.25 -8.31
C VAL A 356 4.71 -10.17 -6.86
N GLY A 357 4.94 -9.02 -6.21
CA GLY A 357 4.57 -8.79 -4.83
C GLY A 357 3.06 -8.96 -4.58
N TYR A 358 2.21 -8.36 -5.39
CA TYR A 358 0.77 -8.51 -5.22
C TYR A 358 0.24 -9.91 -5.56
N LEU A 359 0.85 -10.61 -6.53
CA LEU A 359 0.50 -12.00 -6.82
C LEU A 359 0.83 -12.91 -5.63
N VAL A 360 2.01 -12.77 -5.03
CA VAL A 360 2.40 -13.52 -3.84
C VAL A 360 1.51 -13.15 -2.65
N ALA A 361 1.23 -11.86 -2.45
CA ALA A 361 0.38 -11.38 -1.37
C ALA A 361 -1.06 -11.90 -1.45
N ALA A 362 -1.60 -12.03 -2.67
CA ALA A 362 -2.97 -12.51 -2.88
C ALA A 362 -3.17 -13.98 -2.42
N VAL A 363 -2.12 -14.78 -2.43
CA VAL A 363 -2.17 -16.17 -1.95
C VAL A 363 -2.32 -16.23 -0.43
N GLY A 364 -1.79 -15.24 0.31
CA GLY A 364 -1.70 -15.26 1.77
C GLY A 364 -3.01 -15.53 2.49
N PRO A 365 -4.01 -14.63 2.41
CA PRO A 365 -5.27 -14.80 3.13
C PRO A 365 -6.02 -16.08 2.74
N LEU A 366 -6.03 -16.45 1.45
CA LEU A 366 -6.67 -17.69 0.99
C LEU A 366 -5.99 -18.94 1.54
N LEU A 367 -4.66 -18.98 1.49
CA LEU A 367 -3.89 -20.14 1.94
C LEU A 367 -4.04 -20.32 3.45
N LEU A 368 -4.00 -19.23 4.23
CA LEU A 368 -4.15 -19.32 5.69
C LEU A 368 -5.55 -19.78 6.09
N GLY A 369 -6.60 -19.26 5.46
CA GLY A 369 -7.98 -19.71 5.71
C GLY A 369 -8.17 -21.16 5.34
N ALA A 370 -7.67 -21.61 4.18
CA ALA A 370 -7.73 -23.01 3.77
C ALA A 370 -6.96 -23.94 4.71
N LEU A 371 -5.79 -23.52 5.18
CA LEU A 371 -5.00 -24.29 6.16
C LEU A 371 -5.70 -24.35 7.52
N HIS A 372 -6.31 -23.25 7.97
CA HIS A 372 -7.08 -23.23 9.20
C HIS A 372 -8.21 -24.26 9.17
N VAL A 373 -9.03 -24.24 8.10
CA VAL A 373 -10.12 -25.21 7.90
C VAL A 373 -9.59 -26.65 7.84
N ALA A 374 -8.50 -26.88 7.11
CA ALA A 374 -7.95 -28.22 6.91
C ALA A 374 -7.30 -28.81 8.18
N THR A 375 -6.75 -27.96 9.05
CA THR A 375 -6.01 -28.39 10.26
C THR A 375 -6.80 -28.19 11.56
N GLY A 376 -7.94 -27.52 11.50
CA GLY A 376 -8.80 -27.22 12.66
C GLY A 376 -8.18 -26.27 13.67
N GLY A 377 -7.20 -25.42 13.26
CA GLY A 377 -6.56 -24.46 14.15
C GLY A 377 -5.56 -23.53 13.48
N TRP A 378 -5.05 -22.57 14.25
CA TRP A 378 -4.17 -21.50 13.75
C TRP A 378 -2.67 -21.82 13.83
N VAL A 379 -2.28 -22.90 14.52
CA VAL A 379 -0.85 -23.23 14.72
C VAL A 379 -0.13 -23.45 13.39
N VAL A 380 -0.69 -24.26 12.48
CA VAL A 380 -0.07 -24.55 11.17
C VAL A 380 0.01 -23.29 10.29
N PRO A 381 -1.06 -22.47 10.14
CA PRO A 381 -0.97 -21.18 9.46
C PRO A 381 0.10 -20.23 10.04
N LEU A 382 0.22 -20.14 11.36
CA LEU A 382 1.19 -19.27 12.04
C LEU A 382 2.64 -19.75 11.87
N VAL A 383 2.86 -21.06 11.95
CA VAL A 383 4.17 -21.67 11.67
C VAL A 383 4.59 -21.42 10.22
N LEU A 384 3.66 -21.54 9.27
CA LEU A 384 3.93 -21.18 7.86
C LEU A 384 4.37 -19.71 7.74
N LEU A 385 3.66 -18.77 8.40
CA LEU A 385 4.04 -17.35 8.39
C LEU A 385 5.44 -17.14 9.00
N ALA A 386 5.75 -17.79 10.10
CA ALA A 386 7.07 -17.72 10.72
C ALA A 386 8.18 -18.23 9.77
N VAL A 387 7.96 -19.38 9.12
CA VAL A 387 8.89 -19.92 8.12
C VAL A 387 9.06 -18.98 6.92
N LEU A 388 7.97 -18.45 6.38
CA LEU A 388 8.04 -17.50 5.27
C LEU A 388 8.75 -16.20 5.65
N ALA A 389 8.59 -15.73 6.89
CA ALA A 389 9.34 -14.57 7.39
C ALA A 389 10.85 -14.89 7.55
N MET A 390 11.23 -16.13 7.91
CA MET A 390 12.63 -16.54 7.88
C MET A 390 13.20 -16.62 6.45
N VAL A 391 12.43 -17.12 5.49
CA VAL A 391 12.78 -17.08 4.06
C VAL A 391 12.94 -15.63 3.60
N GLN A 392 12.04 -14.75 4.03
CA GLN A 392 12.15 -13.30 3.78
C GLN A 392 13.44 -12.71 4.35
N ALA A 393 13.90 -13.14 5.53
CA ALA A 393 15.17 -12.69 6.12
C ALA A 393 16.37 -13.07 5.21
N VAL A 394 16.40 -14.29 4.69
CA VAL A 394 17.46 -14.76 3.76
C VAL A 394 17.42 -13.97 2.44
N VAL A 395 16.23 -13.82 1.86
CA VAL A 395 16.02 -13.06 0.61
C VAL A 395 16.38 -11.58 0.82
N GLY A 396 15.95 -11.00 1.95
CA GLY A 396 16.24 -9.63 2.34
C GLY A 396 17.73 -9.37 2.56
N PHE A 397 18.44 -10.32 3.15
CA PHE A 397 19.89 -10.26 3.27
C PHE A 397 20.56 -10.22 1.89
N GLY A 398 20.04 -10.96 0.91
CA GLY A 398 20.47 -10.87 -0.48
C GLY A 398 20.16 -9.55 -1.16
N ALA A 399 18.92 -9.05 -1.02
CA ALA A 399 18.44 -7.81 -1.64
C ALA A 399 19.06 -6.54 -0.99
N GLY A 400 19.44 -6.62 0.29
CA GLY A 400 20.03 -5.54 1.06
C GLY A 400 21.48 -5.21 0.71
N ARG A 401 22.16 -6.01 -0.15
CA ARG A 401 23.55 -5.78 -0.58
C ARG A 401 23.66 -4.47 -1.35
N ASP A 402 24.80 -3.77 -1.20
CA ASP A 402 25.11 -2.60 -2.03
C ASP A 402 25.48 -3.02 -3.45
N LEU A 403 24.52 -3.52 -4.18
CA LEU A 403 24.62 -3.91 -5.58
C LEU A 403 23.55 -3.21 -6.40
N LYS A 404 23.88 -2.84 -7.64
CA LYS A 404 22.94 -2.23 -8.58
C LYS A 404 22.68 -3.16 -9.76
N TRP A 405 21.41 -3.32 -10.10
CA TRP A 405 21.03 -3.99 -11.32
C TRP A 405 21.43 -3.13 -12.54
N VAL A 406 22.24 -3.70 -13.42
CA VAL A 406 22.65 -3.13 -14.71
C VAL A 406 22.31 -4.12 -15.81
N PRO A 407 21.63 -3.70 -16.90
CA PRO A 407 21.35 -4.58 -18.03
C PRO A 407 22.63 -5.15 -18.67
N ARG A 408 22.65 -6.43 -18.99
CA ARG A 408 23.85 -7.14 -19.51
C ARG A 408 24.56 -6.48 -20.69
N LYS A 409 23.82 -5.78 -21.59
CA LYS A 409 24.43 -5.06 -22.71
C LYS A 409 25.33 -3.90 -22.30
N THR A 410 25.05 -3.24 -21.19
CA THR A 410 25.86 -2.15 -20.66
C THR A 410 27.11 -2.66 -19.94
N GLN A 411 27.08 -3.89 -19.39
CA GLN A 411 28.24 -4.52 -18.77
C GLN A 411 29.29 -4.93 -19.81
N ALA A 412 28.86 -5.45 -20.97
CA ALA A 412 29.77 -5.80 -22.07
C ALA A 412 30.48 -4.58 -22.67
N ALA A 413 29.78 -3.44 -22.78
CA ALA A 413 30.34 -2.19 -23.29
C ALA A 413 31.34 -1.55 -22.32
N SER A 414 31.15 -1.67 -21.01
CA SER A 414 32.12 -1.17 -20.00
C SER A 414 33.35 -2.06 -19.88
N ALA A 415 33.22 -3.37 -20.08
CA ALA A 415 34.34 -4.31 -20.07
C ALA A 415 35.25 -4.16 -21.31
N SER A 416 34.66 -3.83 -22.48
CA SER A 416 35.41 -3.57 -23.69
C SER A 416 36.08 -2.17 -23.74
N ALA A 417 35.65 -1.24 -22.88
CA ALA A 417 36.25 0.10 -22.77
C ALA A 417 37.38 0.16 -21.73
N SER A 418 37.54 -0.88 -20.91
CA SER A 418 38.61 -1.01 -19.89
C SER A 418 39.70 -2.05 -20.26
N ALA A 419 39.57 -2.71 -21.40
CA ALA A 419 40.59 -3.54 -22.06
C ALA A 419 41.23 -2.79 -23.23
#